data_9e2aab4cb35c61e6c7d5e75dcdcf918e
#
_entry.id   9e2aab4cb35c61e6c7d5e75dcdcf918e
#
_cell.length_a   1.000
_cell.length_b   1.000
_cell.length_c   1.000
_cell.angle_alpha   90.00
_cell.angle_beta   90.00
_cell.angle_gamma   90.00
#
_symmetry.space_group_name_H-M   'P 1'
#
loop_
_entity.id
_entity.type
_entity.pdbx_description
1 polymer ?
#
loop_
_entity_poly.entity_id
_entity_poly.type
_entity_poly.pdbx_seq_one_letter_code
_entity_poly.pdbx_strand_id
1 'polypeptide(L)' 'MSTARVARSVKLDPEIDARLTALAKRTGRTKSFYMNRAIESALEDIELAYSLQAELEDIRSGRAASVSLDEAVTTLGLEG' A
#
# COMPACT_ATOMS: atom_id res chain seq x y z
N MET A 1 -2.91 15.10 -20.70
CA MET A 1 -3.19 13.95 -19.86
C MET A 1 -4.29 14.27 -18.86
N SER A 2 -5.31 13.48 -18.84
CA SER A 2 -6.41 13.75 -17.95
C SER A 2 -6.03 13.43 -16.51
N THR A 3 -6.36 14.34 -15.63
CA THR A 3 -6.14 14.11 -14.21
C THR A 3 -7.46 14.17 -13.47
N ALA A 4 -8.55 13.87 -14.16
CA ALA A 4 -9.85 13.89 -13.54
C ALA A 4 -9.86 12.92 -12.35
N ARG A 5 -10.27 13.43 -11.21
CA ARG A 5 -10.33 12.62 -10.02
C ARG A 5 -11.70 12.00 -9.90
N VAL A 6 -11.71 10.79 -9.37
CA VAL A 6 -12.95 10.06 -9.17
C VAL A 6 -13.28 10.10 -7.69
N ALA A 7 -14.51 10.47 -7.37
CA ALA A 7 -14.93 10.54 -5.98
C ALA A 7 -15.26 9.15 -5.45
N ARG A 8 -14.73 8.83 -4.29
CA ARG A 8 -15.04 7.58 -3.60
C ARG A 8 -15.23 7.88 -2.13
N SER A 9 -16.11 7.14 -1.50
CA SER A 9 -16.38 7.33 -0.08
C SER A 9 -15.83 6.15 0.70
N VAL A 10 -15.19 6.46 1.81
CA VAL A 10 -14.63 5.45 2.70
C VAL A 10 -14.97 5.82 4.13
N LYS A 11 -15.39 4.84 4.90
CA LYS A 11 -15.61 5.04 6.33
C LYS A 11 -14.29 4.77 7.03
N LEU A 12 -13.85 5.71 7.82
CA LEU A 12 -12.59 5.60 8.53
C LEU A 12 -12.84 5.36 10.01
N ASP A 13 -11.94 4.64 10.65
CA ASP A 13 -11.95 4.55 12.09
C ASP A 13 -11.78 5.94 12.68
N PRO A 14 -12.48 6.24 13.78
CA PRO A 14 -12.34 7.56 14.40
C PRO A 14 -10.90 7.93 14.71
N GLU A 15 -10.09 6.96 15.11
CA GLU A 15 -8.69 7.23 15.43
C GLU A 15 -7.91 7.65 14.19
N ILE A 16 -8.15 6.99 13.07
CA ILE A 16 -7.50 7.35 11.81
C ILE A 16 -7.93 8.74 11.37
N ASP A 17 -9.22 9.02 11.47
CA ASP A 17 -9.73 10.32 11.09
C ASP A 17 -9.12 11.43 11.96
N ALA A 18 -8.99 11.18 13.25
CA ALA A 18 -8.39 12.16 14.16
C ALA A 18 -6.93 12.43 13.80
N ARG A 19 -6.20 11.39 13.42
CA ARG A 19 -4.80 11.54 13.02
C ARG A 19 -4.68 12.36 11.74
N LEU A 20 -5.55 12.12 10.79
CA LEU A 20 -5.57 12.91 9.55
C LEU A 20 -5.89 14.36 9.82
N THR A 21 -6.85 14.61 10.70
CA THR A 21 -7.23 15.97 11.06
C THR A 21 -6.06 16.71 11.69
N ALA A 22 -5.38 16.04 12.62
CA ALA A 22 -4.24 16.65 13.29
C ALA A 22 -3.12 16.96 12.31
N LEU A 23 -2.84 16.03 11.41
CA LEU A 23 -1.79 16.22 10.44
C LEU A 23 -2.11 17.36 9.47
N ALA A 24 -3.34 17.41 9.01
CA ALA A 24 -3.78 18.47 8.10
C ALA A 24 -3.61 19.85 8.76
N LYS A 25 -3.97 19.96 10.02
CA LYS A 25 -3.83 21.22 10.75
C LYS A 25 -2.38 21.62 10.90
N ARG A 26 -1.52 20.67 11.24
CA ARG A 26 -0.11 20.97 11.49
C ARG A 26 0.61 21.44 10.23
N THR A 27 0.20 20.93 9.09
CA THR A 27 0.92 21.19 7.84
C THR A 27 0.23 22.20 6.95
N GLY A 28 -1.01 22.58 7.27
CA GLY A 28 -1.77 23.51 6.42
C GLY A 28 -2.28 22.87 5.16
N ARG A 29 -2.32 21.55 5.10
CA ARG A 29 -2.85 20.83 3.95
C ARG A 29 -4.21 20.23 4.26
N THR A 30 -4.90 19.78 3.22
CA THR A 30 -6.24 19.21 3.42
C THR A 30 -6.16 17.75 3.84
N LYS A 31 -7.22 17.28 4.47
CA LYS A 31 -7.31 15.84 4.78
C LYS A 31 -7.31 15.03 3.49
N SER A 32 -7.99 15.51 2.45
CA SER A 32 -8.00 14.81 1.16
C SER A 32 -6.61 14.63 0.59
N PHE A 33 -5.76 15.63 0.73
CA PHE A 33 -4.38 15.51 0.27
C PHE A 33 -3.69 14.31 0.92
N TYR A 34 -3.81 14.21 2.24
CA TYR A 34 -3.15 13.12 2.96
C TYR A 34 -3.82 11.78 2.74
N MET A 35 -5.14 11.77 2.58
CA MET A 35 -5.84 10.53 2.26
C MET A 35 -5.38 9.98 0.93
N ASN A 36 -5.25 10.83 -0.08
CA ASN A 36 -4.76 10.39 -1.38
C ASN A 36 -3.33 9.88 -1.30
N ARG A 37 -2.47 10.59 -0.59
CA ARG A 37 -1.08 10.17 -0.44
C ARG A 37 -0.98 8.83 0.28
N ALA A 38 -1.76 8.66 1.31
CA ALA A 38 -1.75 7.40 2.07
C ALA A 38 -2.23 6.24 1.22
N ILE A 39 -3.27 6.47 0.43
CA ILE A 39 -3.80 5.42 -0.43
C ILE A 39 -2.79 5.04 -1.51
N GLU A 40 -2.17 6.03 -2.15
CA GLU A 40 -1.16 5.75 -3.15
C GLU A 40 -0.02 4.91 -2.59
N SER A 41 0.49 5.32 -1.45
CA SER A 41 1.60 4.62 -0.83
C SER A 41 1.22 3.21 -0.40
N ALA A 42 0.09 3.08 0.25
CA ALA A 42 -0.36 1.77 0.72
C ALA A 42 -0.71 0.84 -0.43
N LEU A 43 -1.26 1.38 -1.51
CA LEU A 43 -1.64 0.56 -2.64
C LEU A 43 -0.43 -0.07 -3.31
N GLU A 44 0.66 0.69 -3.44
CA GLU A 44 1.89 0.12 -3.98
C GLU A 44 2.37 -1.05 -3.13
N ASP A 45 2.34 -0.89 -1.83
CA ASP A 45 2.77 -1.95 -0.93
C ASP A 45 1.86 -3.17 -1.04
N ILE A 46 0.57 -2.95 -1.13
CA ILE A 46 -0.39 -4.04 -1.24
C ILE A 46 -0.22 -4.78 -2.56
N GLU A 47 -0.04 -4.05 -3.64
CA GLU A 47 0.16 -4.67 -4.95
C GLU A 47 1.44 -5.49 -4.98
N LEU A 48 2.49 -4.97 -4.37
CA LEU A 48 3.75 -5.69 -4.31
C LEU A 48 3.60 -6.98 -3.50
N ALA A 49 2.92 -6.90 -2.38
CA ALA A 49 2.69 -8.08 -1.55
C ALA A 49 1.91 -9.15 -2.30
N TYR A 50 0.92 -8.73 -3.07
CA TYR A 50 0.14 -9.68 -3.87
C TYR A 50 0.98 -10.31 -4.97
N SER A 51 1.80 -9.52 -5.64
CA SER A 51 2.68 -10.06 -6.68
C SER A 51 3.63 -11.08 -6.12
N LEU A 52 4.21 -10.79 -4.96
CA LEU A 52 5.14 -11.72 -4.35
C LEU A 52 4.44 -12.99 -3.90
N GLN A 53 3.24 -12.87 -3.38
CA GLN A 53 2.47 -14.03 -2.98
C GLN A 53 2.19 -14.95 -4.16
N ALA A 54 1.86 -14.36 -5.31
CA ALA A 54 1.63 -15.14 -6.52
C ALA A 54 2.89 -15.85 -6.96
N GLU A 55 4.04 -15.18 -6.88
CA GLU A 55 5.31 -15.81 -7.21
C GLU A 55 5.63 -16.96 -6.29
N LEU A 56 5.36 -16.81 -5.00
CA LEU A 56 5.61 -17.89 -4.05
C LEU A 56 4.73 -19.09 -4.34
N GLU A 57 3.49 -18.86 -4.74
CA GLU A 57 2.62 -19.96 -5.10
C GLU A 57 3.10 -20.68 -6.35
N ASP A 58 3.60 -19.93 -7.32
CA ASP A 58 4.17 -20.53 -8.52
C ASP A 58 5.39 -21.36 -8.19
N ILE A 59 6.23 -20.88 -7.30
CA ILE A 59 7.38 -21.65 -6.86
C ILE A 59 6.96 -22.96 -6.20
N ARG A 60 5.96 -22.89 -5.34
CA ARG A 60 5.46 -24.11 -4.67
C ARG A 60 4.91 -25.13 -5.65
N SER A 61 4.30 -24.65 -6.73
CA SER A 61 3.73 -25.54 -7.72
C SER A 61 4.78 -25.98 -8.74
N GLY A 62 5.99 -25.45 -8.66
CA GLY A 62 7.06 -25.81 -9.56
C GLY A 62 6.99 -25.16 -10.92
N ARG A 63 6.23 -24.10 -11.04
CA ARG A 63 6.05 -23.44 -12.35
C ARG A 63 6.98 -22.28 -12.57
N ALA A 64 7.57 -21.72 -11.54
CA ALA A 64 8.43 -20.56 -11.66
C ALA A 64 9.86 -20.94 -11.37
N ALA A 65 10.80 -20.14 -11.91
CA ALA A 65 12.19 -20.30 -11.56
C ALA A 65 12.34 -20.04 -10.08
N SER A 66 13.22 -20.79 -9.46
CA SER A 66 13.34 -20.75 -8.03
C SER A 66 14.03 -19.49 -7.56
N VAL A 67 13.33 -18.75 -6.74
CA VAL A 67 13.90 -17.73 -5.89
C VAL A 67 13.67 -18.25 -4.49
N SER A 68 14.68 -18.22 -3.65
CA SER A 68 14.51 -18.75 -2.32
C SER A 68 13.49 -17.91 -1.56
N LEU A 69 12.81 -18.54 -0.62
CA LEU A 69 11.85 -17.84 0.20
C LEU A 69 12.52 -16.69 0.97
N ASP A 70 13.73 -16.94 1.43
CA ASP A 70 14.48 -15.90 2.14
C ASP A 70 14.76 -14.70 1.25
N GLU A 71 15.13 -14.94 0.01
CA GLU A 71 15.35 -13.86 -0.93
C GLU A 71 14.08 -13.07 -1.19
N ALA A 72 12.97 -13.76 -1.33
CA ALA A 72 11.71 -13.10 -1.56
C ALA A 72 11.32 -12.20 -0.39
N VAL A 73 11.50 -12.66 0.82
CA VAL A 73 11.20 -11.88 2.01
C VAL A 73 12.13 -10.67 2.10
N THR A 74 13.41 -10.88 1.81
CA THR A 74 14.36 -9.79 1.85
C THR A 74 14.03 -8.72 0.81
N THR A 75 13.63 -9.15 -0.37
CA THR A 75 13.26 -8.21 -1.43
C THR A 75 12.11 -7.31 -1.02
N LEU A 76 11.17 -7.84 -0.28
CA LEU A 76 10.05 -7.04 0.22
C LEU A 76 10.41 -6.17 1.41
N GLY A 77 11.53 -6.46 2.07
CA GLY A 77 11.90 -5.72 3.27
C GLY A 77 10.95 -5.96 4.41
N LEU A 78 10.42 -7.16 4.51
CA LEU A 78 9.41 -7.48 5.52
C LEU A 78 9.97 -8.06 6.80
N GLU A 79 11.25 -8.32 6.83
CA GLU A 79 11.82 -8.76 8.07
C GLU A 79 11.96 -7.55 8.95
N GLY A 80 11.31 -7.50 9.95
CA GLY A 80 11.44 -6.29 10.66
C GLY A 80 10.66 -6.25 11.84
#